data_6067956ec19f2352af593df8cbf373fc
#
_entry.id   6067956ec19f2352af593df8cbf373fc
#
_cell.length_a   1.000
_cell.length_b   1.000
_cell.length_c   1.000
_cell.angle_alpha   90.00
_cell.angle_beta   90.00
_cell.angle_gamma   90.00
#
_symmetry.space_group_name_H-M   'P 1'
#
loop_
_entity.id
_entity.type
_entity.pdbx_description
1 polymer ?
#
loop_
_entity_poly.entity_id
_entity_poly.type
_entity_poly.pdbx_seq_one_letter_code
_entity_poly.pdbx_strand_id
1 'polypeptide(L)'
;MEPIIKIEHLDKWFKVKDMDVHALDDISLDIYKGEIYGIIGMSGAGKSTLVRCLNFLERPTSGDVIVDGKNLAKLSNKELRATRKDIGMIFQHFNLLMQRNVLDNVCFPMELAGIKKKDAREKALEYLKIVGLEEKAKAYPAQLSGGQKQRVAI
;
A
#
# COMPACT_ATOMS: atom_id res chain seq x y z
N MET A 1 2.05 -14.77 -21.49
CA MET A 1 1.90 -13.38 -20.98
C MET A 1 2.68 -13.33 -19.68
N GLU A 2 3.53 -12.33 -19.46
CA GLU A 2 4.29 -12.24 -18.22
C GLU A 2 3.41 -11.69 -17.09
N PRO A 3 3.49 -12.24 -15.85
CA PRO A 3 2.75 -11.74 -14.72
C PRO A 3 3.25 -10.34 -14.32
N ILE A 4 2.33 -9.47 -13.89
CA ILE A 4 2.70 -8.16 -13.34
C ILE A 4 3.26 -8.28 -11.93
N ILE A 5 2.80 -9.28 -11.17
CA ILE A 5 3.36 -9.67 -9.88
C ILE A 5 3.64 -11.16 -9.92
N LYS A 6 4.87 -11.55 -9.59
CA LYS A 6 5.28 -12.93 -9.43
C LYS A 6 5.91 -13.12 -8.07
N ILE A 7 5.48 -14.15 -7.37
CA ILE A 7 6.06 -14.59 -6.10
C ILE A 7 6.61 -15.99 -6.30
N GLU A 8 7.84 -16.21 -5.86
CA GLU A 8 8.52 -17.49 -5.95
C GLU A 8 9.05 -17.90 -4.58
N HIS A 9 8.53 -19.01 -4.06
CA HIS A 9 8.99 -19.64 -2.81
C HIS A 9 9.11 -18.67 -1.64
N LEU A 10 8.07 -17.83 -1.43
CA LEU A 10 8.07 -16.79 -0.43
C LEU A 10 7.86 -17.34 0.96
N ASP A 11 8.85 -17.15 1.82
CA ASP A 11 8.80 -17.45 3.25
C ASP A 11 8.87 -16.19 4.09
N LYS A 12 8.11 -16.19 5.20
CA LYS A 12 8.24 -15.13 6.20
C LYS A 12 8.15 -15.67 7.61
N TRP A 13 9.21 -15.46 8.35
CA TRP A 13 9.31 -15.72 9.78
C TRP A 13 9.40 -14.42 10.57
N PHE A 14 8.73 -14.37 11.70
CA PHE A 14 8.85 -13.29 12.68
C PHE A 14 9.41 -13.85 13.99
N LYS A 15 10.37 -13.14 14.57
CA LYS A 15 10.82 -13.40 15.94
C LYS A 15 9.95 -12.60 16.91
N VAL A 16 9.16 -13.28 17.73
CA VAL A 16 8.27 -12.68 18.74
C VAL A 16 8.70 -13.19 20.11
N LYS A 17 9.48 -12.39 20.83
CA LYS A 17 10.14 -12.78 22.10
C LYS A 17 10.93 -14.07 21.91
N ASP A 18 10.52 -15.16 22.58
CA ASP A 18 11.20 -16.45 22.55
C ASP A 18 10.57 -17.46 21.56
N MET A 19 9.66 -17.00 20.70
CA MET A 19 8.99 -17.84 19.71
C MET A 19 9.22 -17.33 18.30
N ASP A 20 9.46 -18.25 17.37
CA ASP A 20 9.47 -17.97 15.94
C ASP A 20 8.06 -18.27 15.37
N VAL A 21 7.48 -17.29 14.69
CA VAL A 21 6.17 -17.41 14.04
C VAL A 21 6.37 -17.50 12.54
N HIS A 22 6.03 -18.64 11.94
CA HIS A 22 6.02 -18.86 10.50
C HIS A 22 4.73 -18.27 9.92
N ALA A 23 4.81 -17.08 9.35
CA ALA A 23 3.65 -16.34 8.88
C ALA A 23 3.31 -16.61 7.41
N LEU A 24 4.29 -16.95 6.59
CA LEU A 24 4.15 -17.37 5.20
C LEU A 24 5.06 -18.56 4.98
N ASP A 25 4.53 -19.61 4.35
CA ASP A 25 5.19 -20.90 4.13
C ASP A 25 5.13 -21.25 2.64
N ASP A 26 6.27 -21.13 1.96
CA ASP A 26 6.50 -21.50 0.56
C ASP A 26 5.42 -21.00 -0.42
N ILE A 27 5.06 -19.71 -0.33
CA ILE A 27 4.03 -19.13 -1.19
C ILE A 27 4.59 -18.84 -2.59
N SER A 28 3.96 -19.42 -3.61
CA SER A 28 4.25 -19.13 -5.02
C SER A 28 2.95 -18.79 -5.74
N LEU A 29 2.91 -17.66 -6.45
CA LEU A 29 1.74 -17.24 -7.22
C LEU A 29 2.12 -16.22 -8.30
N ASP A 30 1.30 -16.18 -9.33
CA ASP A 30 1.38 -15.21 -10.44
C ASP A 30 0.08 -14.41 -10.51
N ILE A 31 0.19 -13.08 -10.66
CA ILE A 31 -0.94 -12.18 -10.89
C ILE A 31 -0.69 -11.44 -12.21
N TYR A 32 -1.67 -11.47 -13.10
CA TYR A 32 -1.55 -10.87 -14.42
C TYR A 32 -2.18 -9.49 -14.47
N LYS A 33 -1.75 -8.70 -15.44
CA LYS A 33 -2.27 -7.33 -15.62
C LYS A 33 -3.77 -7.33 -15.90
N GLY A 34 -4.52 -6.52 -15.13
CA GLY A 34 -5.97 -6.40 -15.25
C GLY A 34 -6.76 -7.41 -14.42
N GLU A 35 -6.10 -8.32 -13.71
CA GLU A 35 -6.79 -9.26 -12.82
C GLU A 35 -7.20 -8.60 -11.49
N ILE A 36 -8.30 -9.10 -10.92
CA ILE A 36 -8.69 -8.90 -9.53
C ILE A 36 -8.37 -10.20 -8.79
N TYR A 37 -7.32 -10.20 -8.00
CA TYR A 37 -6.86 -11.37 -7.25
C TYR A 37 -7.35 -11.30 -5.80
N GLY A 38 -8.11 -12.29 -5.35
CA GLY A 38 -8.67 -12.36 -4.01
C GLY A 38 -7.83 -13.22 -3.07
N ILE A 39 -7.44 -12.68 -1.91
CA ILE A 39 -6.74 -13.41 -0.85
C ILE A 39 -7.70 -13.59 0.32
N ILE A 40 -8.14 -14.82 0.57
CA ILE A 40 -9.08 -15.19 1.63
C ILE A 40 -8.41 -16.07 2.69
N GLY A 41 -8.96 -16.10 3.88
CA GLY A 41 -8.47 -16.94 4.99
C GLY A 41 -8.90 -16.38 6.35
N MET A 42 -8.69 -17.17 7.39
CA MET A 42 -9.01 -16.80 8.78
C MET A 42 -8.15 -15.63 9.28
N SER A 43 -8.56 -15.01 10.40
CA SER A 43 -7.71 -14.03 11.09
C SER A 43 -6.39 -14.70 11.50
N GLY A 44 -5.27 -14.01 11.30
CA GLY A 44 -3.94 -14.58 11.59
C GLY A 44 -3.34 -15.45 10.48
N ALA A 45 -4.05 -15.74 9.38
CA ALA A 45 -3.55 -16.59 8.29
C ALA A 45 -2.48 -15.94 7.38
N GLY A 46 -1.82 -14.88 7.80
CA GLY A 46 -0.72 -14.27 7.04
C GLY A 46 -1.12 -13.32 5.89
N LYS A 47 -2.43 -13.13 5.59
CA LYS A 47 -2.90 -12.30 4.46
C LYS A 47 -2.27 -10.90 4.40
N SER A 48 -2.31 -10.19 5.50
CA SER A 48 -1.73 -8.83 5.59
C SER A 48 -0.20 -8.85 5.47
N THR A 49 0.44 -9.92 5.94
CA THR A 49 1.87 -10.13 5.78
C THR A 49 2.22 -10.33 4.31
N LEU A 50 1.46 -11.18 3.60
CA LEU A 50 1.64 -11.41 2.17
C LEU A 50 1.50 -10.08 1.39
N VAL A 51 0.40 -9.34 1.59
CA VAL A 51 0.20 -8.04 0.93
C VAL A 51 1.33 -7.05 1.21
N ARG A 52 1.88 -7.03 2.44
CA ARG A 52 3.03 -6.19 2.77
C ARG A 52 4.33 -6.66 2.14
N CYS A 53 4.48 -7.96 1.87
CA CYS A 53 5.62 -8.48 1.12
C CYS A 53 5.53 -8.10 -0.36
N LEU A 54 4.34 -8.03 -0.97
CA LEU A 54 4.15 -7.64 -2.37
C LEU A 54 4.70 -6.24 -2.70
N ASN A 55 4.62 -5.31 -1.78
CA ASN A 55 5.19 -3.97 -1.92
C ASN A 55 6.49 -3.78 -1.13
N PHE A 56 7.02 -4.88 -0.59
CA PHE A 56 8.26 -4.91 0.19
C PHE A 56 8.27 -3.99 1.43
N LEU A 57 7.10 -3.63 1.96
CA LEU A 57 6.98 -2.99 3.27
C LEU A 57 7.41 -3.94 4.38
N GLU A 58 7.13 -5.23 4.18
CA GLU A 58 7.69 -6.32 4.96
C GLU A 58 8.66 -7.10 4.08
N ARG A 59 9.92 -7.24 4.52
CA ARG A 59 10.91 -8.02 3.77
C ARG A 59 10.67 -9.50 4.01
N PRO A 60 10.57 -10.32 2.95
CA PRO A 60 10.58 -11.78 3.09
C PRO A 60 11.81 -12.28 3.83
N THR A 61 11.70 -13.45 4.46
CA THR A 61 12.85 -14.16 5.03
C THR A 61 13.62 -14.86 3.91
N SER A 62 12.90 -15.43 2.94
CA SER A 62 13.45 -16.03 1.71
C SER A 62 12.42 -15.95 0.57
N GLY A 63 12.84 -16.33 -0.62
CA GLY A 63 12.01 -16.25 -1.83
C GLY A 63 12.06 -14.88 -2.50
N ASP A 64 11.45 -14.80 -3.67
CA ASP A 64 11.49 -13.63 -4.53
C ASP A 64 10.11 -13.00 -4.72
N VAL A 65 10.08 -11.67 -4.75
CA VAL A 65 8.91 -10.87 -5.13
C VAL A 65 9.30 -10.01 -6.32
N ILE A 66 8.69 -10.29 -7.45
CA ILE A 66 8.96 -9.63 -8.72
C ILE A 66 7.72 -8.82 -9.10
N VAL A 67 7.89 -7.52 -9.30
CA VAL A 67 6.83 -6.60 -9.70
C VAL A 67 7.27 -5.87 -10.96
N ASP A 68 6.45 -5.94 -12.00
CA ASP A 68 6.74 -5.35 -13.32
C ASP A 68 8.15 -5.72 -13.80
N GLY A 69 8.48 -7.01 -13.72
CA GLY A 69 9.79 -7.58 -14.10
C GLY A 69 10.95 -7.25 -13.17
N LYS A 70 10.74 -6.49 -12.08
CA LYS A 70 11.80 -6.09 -11.13
C LYS A 70 11.73 -6.92 -9.87
N ASN A 71 12.78 -7.66 -9.55
CA ASN A 71 12.90 -8.35 -8.25
C ASN A 71 13.18 -7.34 -7.14
N LEU A 72 12.20 -7.16 -6.23
CA LEU A 72 12.26 -6.13 -5.20
C LEU A 72 13.38 -6.36 -4.18
N ALA A 73 13.81 -7.60 -3.97
CA ALA A 73 14.90 -7.96 -3.07
C ALA A 73 16.26 -7.45 -3.57
N LYS A 74 16.42 -7.32 -4.88
CA LYS A 74 17.66 -6.90 -5.54
C LYS A 74 17.79 -5.40 -5.74
N LEU A 75 16.71 -4.64 -5.44
CA LEU A 75 16.69 -3.19 -5.60
C LEU A 75 17.40 -2.48 -4.44
N SER A 76 18.12 -1.42 -4.77
CA SER A 76 18.59 -0.46 -3.77
C SER A 76 17.39 0.25 -3.09
N ASN A 77 17.64 0.84 -1.92
CA ASN A 77 16.58 1.59 -1.22
C ASN A 77 16.01 2.75 -2.05
N LYS A 78 16.79 3.34 -2.93
CA LYS A 78 16.34 4.42 -3.84
C LYS A 78 15.41 3.88 -4.91
N GLU A 79 15.77 2.78 -5.55
CA GLU A 79 14.97 2.12 -6.58
C GLU A 79 13.67 1.55 -5.99
N LEU A 80 13.74 0.92 -4.81
CA LEU A 80 12.58 0.40 -4.11
C LEU A 80 11.57 1.51 -3.76
N ARG A 81 12.05 2.69 -3.32
CA ARG A 81 11.18 3.86 -3.10
C ARG A 81 10.55 4.35 -4.40
N ALA A 82 11.28 4.32 -5.51
CA ALA A 82 10.75 4.69 -6.82
C ALA A 82 9.65 3.70 -7.27
N THR A 83 9.92 2.39 -7.19
CA THR A 83 8.96 1.34 -7.56
C THR A 83 7.68 1.41 -6.71
N ARG A 84 7.80 1.70 -5.40
CA ARG A 84 6.62 1.83 -4.51
C ARG A 84 5.69 2.99 -4.88
N LYS A 85 6.13 3.99 -5.62
CA LYS A 85 5.24 5.07 -6.10
C LYS A 85 4.21 4.58 -7.10
N ASP A 86 4.52 3.48 -7.80
CA ASP A 86 3.65 2.86 -8.80
C ASP A 86 2.75 1.77 -8.20
N ILE A 87 2.91 1.47 -6.89
CA ILE A 87 2.12 0.46 -6.16
C ILE A 87 1.23 1.16 -5.15
N GLY A 88 -0.05 1.34 -5.47
CA GLY A 88 -1.04 1.85 -4.52
C GLY A 88 -1.35 0.83 -3.43
N MET A 89 -1.46 1.28 -2.17
CA MET A 89 -1.87 0.42 -1.06
C MET A 89 -2.92 1.12 -0.20
N ILE A 90 -4.08 0.49 -0.06
CA ILE A 90 -5.13 0.91 0.86
C ILE A 90 -4.93 0.14 2.17
N PHE A 91 -4.66 0.87 3.25
CA PHE A 91 -4.39 0.27 4.56
C PHE A 91 -5.68 0.01 5.34
N GLN A 92 -5.66 -1.03 6.15
CA GLN A 92 -6.77 -1.38 7.05
C GLN A 92 -7.05 -0.26 8.09
N HIS A 93 -6.04 0.47 8.54
CA HIS A 93 -6.11 1.57 9.48
C HIS A 93 -5.80 2.90 8.78
N PHE A 94 -6.58 3.35 7.88
CA PHE A 94 -6.58 4.61 7.13
C PHE A 94 -5.19 5.26 6.89
N ASN A 95 -4.29 5.27 7.87
CA ASN A 95 -2.93 5.85 7.85
C ASN A 95 -2.87 7.32 7.41
N LEU A 96 -3.91 8.08 7.78
CA LEU A 96 -3.94 9.51 7.53
C LEU A 96 -2.96 10.26 8.44
N LEU A 97 -2.36 11.30 7.91
CA LEU A 97 -1.50 12.22 8.66
C LEU A 97 -2.38 13.10 9.54
N MET A 98 -2.41 12.82 10.84
CA MET A 98 -3.33 13.46 11.81
C MET A 98 -3.12 14.97 11.95
N GLN A 99 -1.88 15.45 11.66
CA GLN A 99 -1.50 16.86 11.73
C GLN A 99 -1.82 17.63 10.44
N ARG A 100 -2.26 16.94 9.39
CA ARG A 100 -2.69 17.52 8.13
C ARG A 100 -4.21 17.47 7.99
N ASN A 101 -4.80 18.49 7.38
CA ASN A 101 -6.22 18.45 7.03
C ASN A 101 -6.47 17.45 5.88
N VAL A 102 -7.73 17.22 5.55
CA VAL A 102 -8.16 16.26 4.50
C VAL A 102 -7.52 16.57 3.15
N LEU A 103 -7.59 17.82 2.71
CA LEU A 103 -7.00 18.22 1.42
C LEU A 103 -5.49 17.97 1.37
N ASP A 104 -4.78 18.32 2.44
CA ASP A 104 -3.33 18.14 2.49
C ASP A 104 -2.93 16.66 2.63
N ASN A 105 -3.79 15.80 3.19
CA ASN A 105 -3.62 14.34 3.15
C ASN A 105 -3.71 13.81 1.71
N VAL A 106 -4.73 14.23 0.96
CA VAL A 106 -4.90 13.82 -0.44
C VAL A 106 -3.79 14.39 -1.35
N CYS A 107 -3.30 15.59 -1.06
CA CYS A 107 -2.17 16.18 -1.79
C CYS A 107 -0.85 15.45 -1.56
N PHE A 108 -0.67 14.80 -0.41
CA PHE A 108 0.63 14.30 0.03
C PHE A 108 1.32 13.32 -0.95
N PRO A 109 0.64 12.31 -1.52
CA PRO A 109 1.27 11.44 -2.53
C PRO A 109 1.73 12.21 -3.78
N MET A 110 0.95 13.20 -4.21
CA MET A 110 1.29 14.05 -5.35
C MET A 110 2.48 14.97 -5.06
N GLU A 111 2.57 15.49 -3.83
CA GLU A 111 3.75 16.25 -3.36
C GLU A 111 5.02 15.37 -3.41
N LEU A 112 4.93 14.11 -2.95
CA LEU A 112 6.04 13.16 -3.01
C LEU A 112 6.43 12.77 -4.45
N ALA A 113 5.47 12.81 -5.37
CA ALA A 113 5.70 12.62 -6.81
C ALA A 113 6.32 13.86 -7.49
N GLY A 114 6.45 14.99 -6.78
CA GLY A 114 7.02 16.25 -7.31
C GLY A 114 6.03 17.11 -8.09
N ILE A 115 4.73 16.83 -7.98
CA ILE A 115 3.68 17.66 -8.61
C ILE A 115 3.63 19.02 -7.90
N LYS A 116 3.51 20.10 -8.68
CA LYS A 116 3.42 21.45 -8.14
C LYS A 116 2.22 21.58 -7.21
N LYS A 117 2.41 22.31 -6.10
CA LYS A 117 1.40 22.44 -5.03
C LYS A 117 0.04 22.92 -5.55
N LYS A 118 0.00 23.83 -6.53
CA LYS A 118 -1.24 24.34 -7.12
C LYS A 118 -1.99 23.20 -7.81
N ASP A 119 -1.32 22.45 -8.67
CA ASP A 119 -1.91 21.38 -9.46
C ASP A 119 -2.33 20.20 -8.57
N ALA A 120 -1.53 19.87 -7.54
CA ALA A 120 -1.88 18.85 -6.54
C ALA A 120 -3.16 19.22 -5.77
N ARG A 121 -3.33 20.50 -5.38
CA ARG A 121 -4.53 20.94 -4.66
C ARG A 121 -5.78 20.92 -5.54
N GLU A 122 -5.67 21.34 -6.78
CA GLU A 122 -6.77 21.28 -7.75
C GLU A 122 -7.22 19.83 -7.97
N LYS A 123 -6.29 18.95 -8.24
CA LYS A 123 -6.54 17.51 -8.40
C LYS A 123 -7.12 16.86 -7.13
N ALA A 124 -6.61 17.22 -5.98
CA ALA A 124 -7.12 16.71 -4.69
C ALA A 124 -8.57 17.13 -4.43
N LEU A 125 -8.96 18.35 -4.80
CA LEU A 125 -10.37 18.80 -4.69
C LEU A 125 -11.28 17.99 -5.64
N GLU A 126 -10.83 17.70 -6.87
CA GLU A 126 -11.57 16.81 -7.79
C GLU A 126 -11.80 15.44 -7.17
N TYR A 127 -10.76 14.82 -6.59
CA TYR A 127 -10.89 13.51 -5.92
C TYR A 127 -11.84 13.58 -4.72
N LEU A 128 -11.74 14.62 -3.88
CA LEU A 128 -12.64 14.81 -2.76
C LEU A 128 -14.10 14.96 -3.20
N LYS A 129 -14.35 15.62 -4.33
CA LYS A 129 -15.69 15.72 -4.91
C LYS A 129 -16.21 14.35 -5.35
N ILE A 130 -15.39 13.53 -6.00
CA ILE A 130 -15.78 12.16 -6.43
C ILE A 130 -16.22 11.31 -5.24
N VAL A 131 -15.55 11.42 -4.10
CA VAL A 131 -15.86 10.65 -2.88
C VAL A 131 -16.85 11.35 -1.93
N GLY A 132 -17.42 12.50 -2.34
CA GLY A 132 -18.43 13.27 -1.57
C GLY A 132 -17.88 13.87 -0.29
N LEU A 133 -16.65 14.39 -0.30
CA LEU A 133 -15.97 14.99 0.85
C LEU A 133 -15.41 16.40 0.58
N GLU A 134 -15.85 17.08 -0.46
CA GLU A 134 -15.40 18.41 -0.83
C GLU A 134 -15.55 19.41 0.32
N GLU A 135 -16.70 19.41 1.02
CA GLU A 135 -16.97 20.28 2.17
C GLU A 135 -16.06 19.99 3.38
N LYS A 136 -15.45 18.81 3.43
CA LYS A 136 -14.52 18.37 4.49
C LYS A 136 -13.06 18.67 4.19
N ALA A 137 -12.73 19.33 3.07
CA ALA A 137 -11.37 19.60 2.63
C ALA A 137 -10.47 20.23 3.73
N LYS A 138 -11.05 21.12 4.56
CA LYS A 138 -10.34 21.82 5.64
C LYS A 138 -10.41 21.08 6.98
N ALA A 139 -11.23 20.04 7.11
CA ALA A 139 -11.34 19.26 8.34
C ALA A 139 -10.08 18.43 8.60
N TYR A 140 -9.83 18.09 9.85
CA TYR A 140 -8.76 17.17 10.25
C TYR A 140 -9.28 15.74 10.40
N PRO A 141 -8.43 14.70 10.28
CA PRO A 141 -8.85 13.31 10.41
C PRO A 141 -9.62 13.01 11.69
N ALA A 142 -9.29 13.67 12.81
CA ALA A 142 -10.02 13.51 14.09
C ALA A 142 -11.50 13.92 14.02
N GLN A 143 -11.86 14.77 13.06
CA GLN A 143 -13.23 15.30 12.88
C GLN A 143 -14.05 14.45 11.90
N LEU A 144 -13.49 13.35 11.38
CA LEU A 144 -14.13 12.49 10.39
C LEU A 144 -14.64 11.19 11.02
N SER A 145 -15.76 10.69 10.52
CA SER A 145 -16.19 9.31 10.79
C SER A 145 -15.24 8.28 10.18
N GLY A 146 -15.30 7.03 10.63
CA GLY A 146 -14.48 5.94 10.08
C GLY A 146 -14.64 5.78 8.55
N GLY A 147 -15.87 5.81 8.05
CA GLY A 147 -16.15 5.74 6.62
C GLY A 147 -15.64 6.94 5.81
N GLN A 148 -15.66 8.15 6.42
CA GLN A 148 -15.05 9.32 5.80
C GLN A 148 -13.54 9.22 5.74
N LYS A 149 -12.89 8.77 6.84
CA LYS A 149 -11.44 8.50 6.84
C LYS A 149 -11.04 7.49 5.77
N GLN A 150 -11.82 6.43 5.60
CA GLN A 150 -11.57 5.42 4.56
C GLN A 150 -11.63 6.04 3.16
N ARG A 151 -12.66 6.86 2.87
CA ARG A 151 -12.75 7.55 1.57
C ARG A 151 -11.63 8.55 1.31
N VAL A 152 -11.07 9.15 2.35
CA VAL A 152 -9.88 10.01 2.21
C VAL A 152 -8.61 9.19 1.94
N ALA A 153 -8.55 7.94 2.44
CA ALA A 153 -7.39 7.07 2.36
C ALA A 153 -7.32 6.25 1.04
N ILE A 154 -8.39 6.23 0.27
CA ILE A 154 -8.47 5.58 -1.06
C ILE A 154 -7.96 6.52 -2.16
#